data_34327e7debeffe18a7fa263f36271c16
#
_entry.id   34327e7debeffe18a7fa263f36271c16
#
_cell.length_a   1.000
_cell.length_b   1.000
_cell.length_c   1.000
_cell.angle_alpha   90.00
_cell.angle_beta   90.00
_cell.angle_gamma   90.00
#
_symmetry.space_group_name_H-M   'P 1'
#
loop_
_entity.id
_entity.type
_entity.pdbx_description
1 polymer ?
#
loop_
_entity_poly.entity_id
_entity_poly.type
_entity_poly.pdbx_seq_one_letter_code
_entity_poly.pdbx_strand_id
1 'polypeptide(L)'
;MQFIDQAEIQVQAGNGGDGLVAFRREKYVPAGGPSGGNGGRGGSVILKADSNLQTLLDFRYAHIFKAEDGDRGGPNNRTGASGDDNIIEVPCGTVVYDAETEEILGDLTAPGQTLCVAQGGKGGLGNKHFLSNHNRAPERALPGLPGESRLLRLELKLLAEVGIIGLPNAGKSTLISVLSAARPKIADYPFTTLVPNLGVVRKPTGDGTVFADIPGLIEGAHLGTGLGHDFLRHIERTRLLLHLIDATAEDPIATYHVIQDELQAYGRGLGDRPQIIALNKIDAIQNQEEAAQTLEKVAAQLREISQAPVFLISAVARIGLEPLLQEIWQTLDQMAEIEAAASLAENVSENLSESLSENFSESLIAD
;
A
#
# COMPACT_ATOMS: atom_id res chain seq x y z
N MET A 1 -0.57 3.90 20.14
CA MET A 1 0.05 2.96 19.20
C MET A 1 1.39 3.51 18.79
N GLN A 2 2.41 2.69 18.73
CA GLN A 2 3.71 3.11 18.22
C GLN A 2 3.68 2.88 16.71
N PHE A 3 3.91 3.92 15.93
CA PHE A 3 3.99 3.83 14.47
C PHE A 3 5.40 3.35 14.08
N ILE A 4 5.49 2.32 13.23
CA ILE A 4 6.74 1.78 12.71
C ILE A 4 6.64 1.80 11.20
N ASP A 5 7.61 2.48 10.60
CA ASP A 5 7.74 2.74 9.16
C ASP A 5 8.81 1.87 8.48
N GLN A 6 9.64 1.21 9.27
CA GLN A 6 10.67 0.29 8.78
C GLN A 6 10.69 -0.98 9.61
N ALA A 7 10.83 -2.12 8.95
CA ALA A 7 10.98 -3.41 9.58
C ALA A 7 11.89 -4.32 8.74
N GLU A 8 12.68 -5.15 9.40
CA GLU A 8 13.44 -6.21 8.77
C GLU A 8 12.81 -7.56 9.09
N ILE A 9 12.58 -8.37 8.05
CA ILE A 9 12.01 -9.70 8.18
C ILE A 9 12.84 -10.71 7.39
N GLN A 10 12.96 -11.91 7.93
CA GLN A 10 13.53 -13.04 7.23
C GLN A 10 12.40 -13.90 6.66
N VAL A 11 12.42 -14.12 5.36
CA VAL A 11 11.48 -14.99 4.67
C VAL A 11 12.19 -16.25 4.20
N GLN A 12 11.53 -17.40 4.38
CA GLN A 12 12.03 -18.69 3.93
C GLN A 12 10.90 -19.44 3.23
N ALA A 13 11.05 -19.65 1.93
CA ALA A 13 10.15 -20.50 1.17
C ALA A 13 10.36 -21.99 1.53
N GLY A 14 9.34 -22.78 1.33
CA GLY A 14 9.37 -24.21 1.58
C GLY A 14 10.29 -24.94 0.62
N ASN A 15 10.96 -25.99 1.10
CA ASN A 15 11.75 -26.87 0.27
C ASN A 15 10.86 -27.80 -0.57
N GLY A 16 11.32 -28.17 -1.76
CA GLY A 16 10.66 -29.22 -2.52
C GLY A 16 10.84 -30.59 -1.85
N GLY A 17 9.79 -31.40 -1.86
CA GLY A 17 9.85 -32.77 -1.38
C GLY A 17 10.72 -33.66 -2.26
N ASP A 18 11.31 -34.69 -1.70
CA ASP A 18 12.14 -35.63 -2.45
C ASP A 18 11.32 -36.54 -3.36
N GLY A 19 11.88 -36.89 -4.51
CA GLY A 19 11.36 -37.98 -5.34
C GLY A 19 11.62 -39.33 -4.66
N LEU A 20 10.77 -40.30 -4.96
CA LEU A 20 10.85 -41.64 -4.40
C LEU A 20 11.40 -42.65 -5.42
N VAL A 21 12.23 -43.59 -4.94
CA VAL A 21 12.55 -44.84 -5.64
C VAL A 21 11.59 -45.89 -5.15
N ALA A 22 10.68 -46.38 -6.01
CA ALA A 22 9.77 -47.45 -5.72
C ALA A 22 9.53 -48.32 -6.97
N PHE A 23 9.22 -49.58 -6.75
CA PHE A 23 8.86 -50.53 -7.79
C PHE A 23 7.48 -51.13 -7.48
N ARG A 24 6.71 -51.32 -8.53
CA ARG A 24 5.37 -51.94 -8.42
C ARG A 24 5.52 -53.41 -8.01
N ARG A 25 4.82 -53.80 -6.97
CA ARG A 25 4.75 -55.20 -6.52
C ARG A 25 3.28 -55.60 -6.41
N GLU A 26 2.90 -56.62 -7.18
CA GLU A 26 1.55 -57.19 -7.15
C GLU A 26 1.63 -58.69 -7.02
N LYS A 27 0.52 -59.33 -6.63
CA LYS A 27 0.45 -60.75 -6.31
C LYS A 27 1.01 -61.68 -7.41
N TYR A 28 0.91 -61.24 -8.68
CA TYR A 28 1.38 -62.00 -9.84
C TYR A 28 2.43 -61.29 -10.69
N VAL A 29 2.93 -60.15 -10.19
CA VAL A 29 3.97 -59.32 -10.87
C VAL A 29 5.05 -58.99 -9.86
N PRO A 30 5.96 -59.93 -9.53
CA PRO A 30 6.97 -59.74 -8.50
C PRO A 30 8.05 -58.70 -8.90
N ALA A 31 8.26 -58.46 -10.18
CA ALA A 31 9.21 -57.50 -10.74
C ALA A 31 8.47 -56.49 -11.61
N GLY A 32 7.62 -55.66 -10.99
CA GLY A 32 6.96 -54.54 -11.69
C GLY A 32 7.93 -53.38 -12.01
N GLY A 33 7.54 -52.53 -12.96
CA GLY A 33 8.34 -51.36 -13.36
C GLY A 33 8.47 -50.28 -12.27
N PRO A 34 9.29 -49.27 -12.51
CA PRO A 34 9.45 -48.17 -11.57
C PRO A 34 8.13 -47.43 -11.35
N SER A 35 7.83 -47.15 -10.08
CA SER A 35 6.57 -46.55 -9.64
C SER A 35 6.72 -45.47 -8.59
N GLY A 36 7.94 -44.98 -8.39
CA GLY A 36 8.20 -43.84 -7.47
C GLY A 36 7.64 -42.55 -8.01
N GLY A 37 6.85 -41.88 -7.20
CA GLY A 37 6.29 -40.54 -7.51
C GLY A 37 7.29 -39.41 -7.28
N ASN A 38 6.95 -38.27 -7.81
CA ASN A 38 7.73 -37.03 -7.60
C ASN A 38 7.43 -36.45 -6.22
N GLY A 39 8.33 -35.67 -5.66
CA GLY A 39 8.04 -34.81 -4.52
C GLY A 39 7.12 -33.64 -4.88
N GLY A 40 6.43 -33.10 -3.88
CA GLY A 40 5.64 -31.88 -4.00
C GLY A 40 6.52 -30.62 -4.10
N ARG A 41 5.97 -29.55 -4.63
CA ARG A 41 6.61 -28.23 -4.60
C ARG A 41 6.54 -27.68 -3.17
N GLY A 42 7.56 -26.97 -2.70
CA GLY A 42 7.48 -26.14 -1.50
C GLY A 42 6.62 -24.90 -1.73
N GLY A 43 5.98 -24.40 -0.67
CA GLY A 43 5.21 -23.16 -0.67
C GLY A 43 6.11 -21.94 -0.89
N SER A 44 5.58 -20.92 -1.52
CA SER A 44 6.24 -19.62 -1.71
C SER A 44 5.85 -18.65 -0.60
N VAL A 45 6.66 -17.59 -0.38
CA VAL A 45 6.29 -16.48 0.50
C VAL A 45 5.86 -15.31 -0.37
N ILE A 46 4.64 -14.82 -0.11
CA ILE A 46 3.98 -13.78 -0.90
C ILE A 46 3.59 -12.63 0.05
N LEU A 47 4.01 -11.42 -0.26
CA LEU A 47 3.51 -10.21 0.38
C LEU A 47 2.23 -9.75 -0.34
N LYS A 48 1.23 -9.34 0.42
CA LYS A 48 -0.05 -8.83 -0.10
C LYS A 48 -0.38 -7.50 0.56
N ALA A 49 -0.67 -6.48 -0.24
CA ALA A 49 -1.09 -5.19 0.25
C ALA A 49 -2.50 -5.23 0.81
N ASP A 50 -2.68 -4.75 2.05
CA ASP A 50 -3.98 -4.59 2.70
C ASP A 50 -4.19 -3.14 3.11
N SER A 51 -5.31 -2.55 2.68
CA SER A 51 -5.71 -1.18 3.01
C SER A 51 -6.08 -0.99 4.49
N ASN A 52 -6.41 -2.06 5.20
CA ASN A 52 -6.75 -2.01 6.63
C ASN A 52 -5.52 -1.88 7.53
N LEU A 53 -4.34 -2.21 7.01
CA LEU A 53 -3.08 -2.08 7.73
C LEU A 53 -2.46 -0.71 7.48
N GLN A 54 -1.98 -0.07 8.56
CA GLN A 54 -1.41 1.29 8.47
C GLN A 54 -0.01 1.40 9.07
N THR A 55 0.56 0.31 9.57
CA THR A 55 1.85 0.31 10.25
C THR A 55 2.52 -1.05 10.11
N LEU A 56 3.84 -1.07 10.09
CA LEU A 56 4.65 -2.29 10.14
C LEU A 56 4.88 -2.78 11.58
N LEU A 57 4.01 -2.40 12.55
CA LEU A 57 4.21 -2.71 13.96
C LEU A 57 4.28 -4.21 14.24
N ASP A 58 3.50 -5.02 13.56
CA ASP A 58 3.44 -6.47 13.76
C ASP A 58 4.78 -7.13 13.41
N PHE A 59 5.49 -6.59 12.43
CA PHE A 59 6.81 -7.07 12.02
C PHE A 59 7.93 -6.77 13.02
N ARG A 60 7.67 -5.93 14.02
CA ARG A 60 8.59 -5.75 15.15
C ARG A 60 8.65 -6.97 16.07
N TYR A 61 7.58 -7.73 16.13
CA TYR A 61 7.46 -8.89 17.00
C TYR A 61 7.66 -10.21 16.25
N ALA A 62 7.21 -10.27 14.99
CA ALA A 62 7.38 -11.42 14.12
C ALA A 62 8.41 -11.08 13.03
N HIS A 63 9.59 -11.71 13.13
CA HIS A 63 10.71 -11.43 12.21
C HIS A 63 11.00 -12.59 11.25
N ILE A 64 10.44 -13.76 11.46
CA ILE A 64 10.72 -14.95 10.66
C ILE A 64 9.41 -15.52 10.12
N PHE A 65 9.32 -15.60 8.80
CA PHE A 65 8.17 -16.14 8.09
C PHE A 65 8.59 -17.30 7.22
N LYS A 66 7.94 -18.44 7.41
CA LYS A 66 8.22 -19.65 6.65
C LYS A 66 7.00 -20.15 5.93
N ALA A 67 7.17 -20.61 4.68
CA ALA A 67 6.17 -21.39 3.96
C ALA A 67 6.39 -22.88 4.19
N GLU A 68 5.40 -23.70 3.87
CA GLU A 68 5.45 -25.13 4.07
C GLU A 68 6.34 -25.86 3.05
N ASP A 69 7.03 -26.89 3.50
CA ASP A 69 7.80 -27.77 2.63
C ASP A 69 6.86 -28.69 1.82
N GLY A 70 7.28 -29.08 0.62
CA GLY A 70 6.57 -30.07 -0.16
C GLY A 70 6.81 -31.48 0.37
N ASP A 71 5.79 -32.31 0.30
CA ASP A 71 5.86 -33.69 0.74
C ASP A 71 6.70 -34.55 -0.20
N ARG A 72 7.31 -35.58 0.36
CA ARG A 72 8.01 -36.61 -0.41
C ARG A 72 7.06 -37.37 -1.33
N GLY A 73 7.54 -37.77 -2.51
CA GLY A 73 6.82 -38.66 -3.41
C GLY A 73 6.47 -39.99 -2.77
N GLY A 74 5.30 -40.54 -3.12
CA GLY A 74 4.81 -41.83 -2.66
C GLY A 74 4.99 -42.94 -3.68
N PRO A 75 4.77 -44.22 -3.27
CA PRO A 75 4.71 -45.36 -4.17
C PRO A 75 3.49 -45.27 -5.10
N ASN A 76 3.45 -46.11 -6.14
CA ASN A 76 2.36 -46.14 -7.13
C ASN A 76 2.15 -44.81 -7.87
N ASN A 77 3.24 -44.12 -8.20
CA ASN A 77 3.27 -42.83 -8.89
C ASN A 77 2.53 -41.70 -8.13
N ARG A 78 2.37 -41.79 -6.82
CA ARG A 78 1.80 -40.71 -6.02
C ARG A 78 2.79 -39.57 -5.92
N THR A 79 2.43 -38.42 -6.46
CA THR A 79 3.17 -37.18 -6.23
C THR A 79 2.93 -36.72 -4.79
N GLY A 80 3.95 -36.24 -4.11
CA GLY A 80 3.83 -35.60 -2.81
C GLY A 80 2.94 -34.36 -2.88
N ALA A 81 2.26 -34.02 -1.80
CA ALA A 81 1.49 -32.79 -1.72
C ALA A 81 2.42 -31.58 -1.85
N SER A 82 1.95 -30.55 -2.50
CA SER A 82 2.64 -29.24 -2.50
C SER A 82 2.44 -28.56 -1.16
N GLY A 83 3.46 -27.91 -0.64
CA GLY A 83 3.34 -27.04 0.54
C GLY A 83 2.50 -25.81 0.24
N ASP A 84 1.79 -25.32 1.24
CA ASP A 84 0.98 -24.11 1.13
C ASP A 84 1.85 -22.85 1.08
N ASP A 85 1.43 -21.89 0.27
CA ASP A 85 2.06 -20.58 0.19
C ASP A 85 1.76 -19.77 1.45
N ASN A 86 2.76 -19.06 1.98
CA ASN A 86 2.59 -18.16 3.12
C ASN A 86 2.32 -16.75 2.63
N ILE A 87 1.09 -16.25 2.86
CA ILE A 87 0.68 -14.90 2.49
C ILE A 87 0.84 -13.99 3.72
N ILE A 88 1.67 -12.97 3.58
CA ILE A 88 1.95 -11.98 4.62
C ILE A 88 1.30 -10.67 4.19
N GLU A 89 0.37 -10.18 5.00
CA GLU A 89 -0.30 -8.91 4.73
C GLU A 89 0.57 -7.74 5.19
N VAL A 90 0.73 -6.74 4.32
CA VAL A 90 1.50 -5.52 4.57
C VAL A 90 0.66 -4.29 4.22
N PRO A 91 0.90 -3.13 4.84
CA PRO A 91 0.21 -1.89 4.48
C PRO A 91 0.43 -1.51 3.02
N CYS A 92 -0.58 -0.87 2.40
CA CYS A 92 -0.40 -0.23 1.10
C CYS A 92 0.70 0.85 1.17
N GLY A 93 1.52 0.96 0.12
CA GLY A 93 2.68 1.85 0.08
C GLY A 93 3.95 1.26 0.71
N THR A 94 3.97 -0.06 0.99
CA THR A 94 5.18 -0.74 1.44
C THR A 94 6.11 -1.01 0.27
N VAL A 95 7.32 -0.46 0.33
CA VAL A 95 8.42 -0.80 -0.58
C VAL A 95 9.24 -1.90 0.04
N VAL A 96 9.52 -2.90 -0.76
CA VAL A 96 10.24 -4.10 -0.37
C VAL A 96 11.64 -4.07 -0.97
N TYR A 97 12.65 -4.10 -0.11
CA TYR A 97 14.05 -4.18 -0.50
C TYR A 97 14.62 -5.53 -0.10
N ASP A 98 15.51 -6.04 -0.91
CA ASP A 98 16.44 -7.08 -0.46
C ASP A 98 17.49 -6.42 0.44
N ALA A 99 17.57 -6.86 1.70
CA ALA A 99 18.44 -6.20 2.70
C ALA A 99 19.94 -6.45 2.45
N GLU A 100 20.30 -7.47 1.64
CA GLU A 100 21.70 -7.77 1.31
C GLU A 100 22.19 -7.02 0.07
N THR A 101 21.31 -6.89 -0.96
CA THR A 101 21.67 -6.24 -2.22
C THR A 101 21.22 -4.80 -2.32
N GLU A 102 20.35 -4.35 -1.42
CA GLU A 102 19.66 -3.05 -1.44
C GLU A 102 18.80 -2.81 -2.69
N GLU A 103 18.52 -3.87 -3.47
CA GLU A 103 17.66 -3.78 -4.65
C GLU A 103 16.19 -3.70 -4.25
N ILE A 104 15.43 -2.90 -5.00
CA ILE A 104 13.97 -2.83 -4.85
C ILE A 104 13.37 -4.05 -5.52
N LEU A 105 12.73 -4.92 -4.73
CA LEU A 105 12.00 -6.08 -5.24
C LEU A 105 10.60 -5.71 -5.73
N GLY A 106 9.99 -4.68 -5.13
CA GLY A 106 8.69 -4.18 -5.55
C GLY A 106 8.14 -3.07 -4.66
N ASP A 107 7.09 -2.40 -5.14
CA ASP A 107 6.34 -1.36 -4.41
C ASP A 107 4.86 -1.76 -4.41
N LEU A 108 4.31 -2.02 -3.23
CA LEU A 108 2.95 -2.50 -3.02
C LEU A 108 2.02 -1.31 -2.76
N THR A 109 1.58 -0.65 -3.80
CA THR A 109 0.80 0.60 -3.72
C THR A 109 -0.71 0.39 -3.71
N ALA A 110 -1.21 -0.62 -4.42
CA ALA A 110 -2.65 -0.86 -4.58
C ALA A 110 -3.16 -1.96 -3.63
N PRO A 111 -4.37 -1.83 -3.06
CA PRO A 111 -4.99 -2.89 -2.26
C PRO A 111 -5.10 -4.20 -3.03
N GLY A 112 -4.73 -5.30 -2.38
CA GLY A 112 -4.77 -6.64 -2.99
C GLY A 112 -3.58 -6.95 -3.90
N GLN A 113 -2.71 -6.00 -4.20
CA GLN A 113 -1.49 -6.24 -4.96
C GLN A 113 -0.60 -7.25 -4.24
N THR A 114 -0.04 -8.21 -4.99
CA THR A 114 0.81 -9.27 -4.45
C THR A 114 2.21 -9.23 -5.03
N LEU A 115 3.19 -9.61 -4.22
CA LEU A 115 4.59 -9.73 -4.61
C LEU A 115 5.16 -11.04 -4.06
N CYS A 116 5.60 -11.93 -4.95
CA CYS A 116 6.33 -13.12 -4.53
C CYS A 116 7.78 -12.75 -4.18
N VAL A 117 8.14 -12.86 -2.90
CA VAL A 117 9.46 -12.46 -2.39
C VAL A 117 10.43 -13.62 -2.20
N ALA A 118 9.91 -14.86 -2.10
CA ALA A 118 10.73 -16.07 -2.05
C ALA A 118 9.96 -17.22 -2.70
N GLN A 119 10.56 -17.87 -3.70
CA GLN A 119 9.95 -18.99 -4.43
C GLN A 119 10.20 -20.31 -3.75
N GLY A 120 9.15 -21.15 -3.68
CA GLY A 120 9.24 -22.51 -3.17
C GLY A 120 10.09 -23.42 -4.06
N GLY A 121 10.82 -24.31 -3.40
CA GLY A 121 11.69 -25.28 -4.06
C GLY A 121 10.89 -26.25 -4.94
N LYS A 122 11.45 -26.63 -6.08
CA LYS A 122 10.83 -27.64 -6.97
C LYS A 122 10.97 -29.02 -6.36
N GLY A 123 9.88 -29.81 -6.42
CA GLY A 123 9.91 -31.20 -5.99
C GLY A 123 10.87 -32.06 -6.83
N GLY A 124 11.51 -33.00 -6.18
CA GLY A 124 12.43 -33.96 -6.79
C GLY A 124 11.70 -34.96 -7.68
N LEU A 125 12.37 -35.47 -8.69
CA LEU A 125 11.80 -36.43 -9.63
C LEU A 125 11.93 -37.85 -9.10
N GLY A 126 10.83 -38.62 -9.13
CA GLY A 126 10.81 -40.02 -8.80
C GLY A 126 11.47 -40.93 -9.88
N ASN A 127 11.78 -42.16 -9.50
CA ASN A 127 12.52 -43.08 -10.39
C ASN A 127 11.81 -43.39 -11.71
N LYS A 128 10.50 -43.21 -11.79
CA LYS A 128 9.72 -43.39 -13.04
C LYS A 128 10.22 -42.46 -14.17
N HIS A 129 10.65 -41.22 -13.85
CA HIS A 129 11.15 -40.26 -14.84
C HIS A 129 12.47 -40.69 -15.51
N PHE A 130 13.20 -41.63 -14.90
CA PHE A 130 14.47 -42.16 -15.42
C PHE A 130 14.31 -43.44 -16.19
N LEU A 131 13.06 -43.91 -16.41
CA LEU A 131 12.78 -45.07 -17.24
C LEU A 131 13.19 -44.82 -18.69
N SER A 132 14.02 -45.68 -19.23
CA SER A 132 14.48 -45.62 -20.61
C SER A 132 14.62 -47.03 -21.21
N ASN A 133 14.80 -47.11 -22.53
CA ASN A 133 15.04 -48.39 -23.21
C ASN A 133 16.30 -49.08 -22.73
N HIS A 134 17.31 -48.30 -22.27
CA HIS A 134 18.57 -48.82 -21.74
C HIS A 134 18.54 -49.13 -20.26
N ASN A 135 17.65 -48.46 -19.50
CA ASN A 135 17.48 -48.72 -18.06
C ASN A 135 15.98 -48.83 -17.72
N ARG A 136 15.48 -50.07 -17.64
CA ARG A 136 14.09 -50.37 -17.36
C ARG A 136 13.78 -50.43 -15.86
N ALA A 137 14.78 -50.41 -15.00
CA ALA A 137 14.64 -50.44 -13.55
C ALA A 137 15.55 -49.37 -12.88
N PRO A 138 15.28 -48.09 -13.08
CA PRO A 138 16.13 -47.04 -12.50
C PRO A 138 15.98 -47.01 -10.98
N GLU A 139 17.13 -47.06 -10.29
CA GLU A 139 17.24 -47.04 -8.82
C GLU A 139 17.68 -45.64 -8.32
N ARG A 140 17.37 -44.61 -9.10
CA ARG A 140 17.69 -43.22 -8.70
C ARG A 140 16.43 -42.34 -8.71
N ALA A 141 16.36 -41.42 -7.74
CA ALA A 141 15.44 -40.30 -7.72
C ALA A 141 16.26 -39.03 -7.46
N LEU A 142 15.67 -37.88 -7.73
CA LEU A 142 16.30 -36.60 -7.39
C LEU A 142 15.72 -36.09 -6.05
N PRO A 143 16.56 -35.47 -5.22
CA PRO A 143 16.07 -34.73 -4.07
C PRO A 143 15.27 -33.51 -4.53
N GLY A 144 14.43 -32.98 -3.67
CA GLY A 144 13.81 -31.70 -3.83
C GLY A 144 14.85 -30.58 -3.83
N LEU A 145 14.56 -29.49 -4.53
CA LEU A 145 15.40 -28.30 -4.50
C LEU A 145 15.07 -27.47 -3.26
N PRO A 146 16.05 -26.79 -2.65
CA PRO A 146 15.78 -25.88 -1.55
C PRO A 146 14.90 -24.73 -2.01
N GLY A 147 14.03 -24.22 -1.12
CA GLY A 147 13.32 -22.98 -1.29
C GLY A 147 14.26 -21.76 -1.13
N GLU A 148 13.86 -20.64 -1.67
CA GLU A 148 14.61 -19.39 -1.51
C GLU A 148 14.51 -18.87 -0.08
N SER A 149 15.58 -18.25 0.40
CA SER A 149 15.63 -17.55 1.68
C SER A 149 16.20 -16.17 1.46
N ARG A 150 15.52 -15.13 1.96
CA ARG A 150 15.94 -13.73 1.85
C ARG A 150 15.76 -12.98 3.14
N LEU A 151 16.59 -12.00 3.36
CA LEU A 151 16.40 -10.96 4.36
C LEU A 151 15.81 -9.75 3.66
N LEU A 152 14.60 -9.34 4.07
CA LEU A 152 13.88 -8.24 3.46
C LEU A 152 13.88 -7.04 4.41
N ARG A 153 14.08 -5.86 3.86
CA ARG A 153 13.80 -4.59 4.51
C ARG A 153 12.52 -4.03 3.93
N LEU A 154 11.50 -3.92 4.78
CA LEU A 154 10.22 -3.29 4.46
C LEU A 154 10.30 -1.83 4.86
N GLU A 155 9.94 -0.94 3.97
CA GLU A 155 9.88 0.48 4.21
C GLU A 155 8.50 0.99 3.80
N LEU A 156 7.72 1.41 4.80
CA LEU A 156 6.43 2.02 4.55
C LEU A 156 6.64 3.47 4.14
N LYS A 157 6.51 3.74 2.85
CA LYS A 157 6.40 5.11 2.36
C LYS A 157 5.02 5.61 2.74
N LEU A 158 4.96 6.30 3.87
CA LEU A 158 3.73 6.88 4.41
C LEU A 158 2.98 7.64 3.33
N LEU A 159 1.88 7.05 2.90
CA LEU A 159 0.85 7.77 2.18
C LEU A 159 0.04 8.50 3.24
N ALA A 160 0.23 9.81 3.37
CA ALA A 160 -0.76 10.58 4.08
C ALA A 160 -2.03 10.59 3.24
N GLU A 161 -3.13 10.08 3.78
CA GLU A 161 -4.42 10.11 3.07
C GLU A 161 -4.89 11.55 2.89
N VAL A 162 -4.59 12.42 3.88
CA VAL A 162 -4.98 13.83 3.89
C VAL A 162 -3.74 14.72 3.99
N GLY A 163 -3.50 15.53 2.97
CA GLY A 163 -2.49 16.58 3.00
C GLY A 163 -3.08 17.91 3.48
N ILE A 164 -2.55 18.49 4.56
CA ILE A 164 -2.98 19.81 5.03
C ILE A 164 -2.13 20.88 4.37
N ILE A 165 -2.77 21.74 3.60
CA ILE A 165 -2.17 22.86 2.89
C ILE A 165 -2.67 24.20 3.46
N GLY A 166 -1.94 25.26 3.23
CA GLY A 166 -2.31 26.61 3.67
C GLY A 166 -1.09 27.45 3.99
N LEU A 167 -1.28 28.77 4.07
CA LEU A 167 -0.20 29.72 4.38
C LEU A 167 0.43 29.46 5.76
N PRO A 168 1.65 29.98 5.99
CA PRO A 168 2.25 29.97 7.31
C PRO A 168 1.28 30.58 8.36
N ASN A 169 1.28 30.02 9.55
CA ASN A 169 0.42 30.44 10.67
C ASN A 169 -1.10 30.24 10.49
N ALA A 170 -1.56 29.61 9.42
CA ALA A 170 -2.98 29.21 9.29
C ALA A 170 -3.44 28.22 10.37
N GLY A 171 -2.51 27.61 11.11
CA GLY A 171 -2.80 26.71 12.22
C GLY A 171 -2.69 25.22 11.87
N LYS A 172 -2.01 24.86 10.78
CA LYS A 172 -1.86 23.47 10.31
C LYS A 172 -1.31 22.52 11.39
N SER A 173 -0.17 22.83 11.95
CA SER A 173 0.47 22.02 12.98
C SER A 173 -0.35 21.96 14.28
N THR A 174 -1.10 23.01 14.59
CA THR A 174 -2.03 23.05 15.72
C THR A 174 -3.20 22.08 15.46
N LEU A 175 -3.77 22.11 14.26
CA LEU A 175 -4.85 21.22 13.87
C LEU A 175 -4.44 19.76 14.00
N ILE A 176 -3.30 19.37 13.45
CA ILE A 176 -2.77 18.01 13.58
C ILE A 176 -2.58 17.62 15.06
N SER A 177 -2.01 18.53 15.87
CA SER A 177 -1.78 18.24 17.30
C SER A 177 -3.07 18.04 18.09
N VAL A 178 -4.15 18.71 17.70
CA VAL A 178 -5.47 18.60 18.34
C VAL A 178 -6.23 17.36 17.89
N LEU A 179 -6.10 17.00 16.59
CA LEU A 179 -6.81 15.85 16.01
C LEU A 179 -6.10 14.52 16.30
N SER A 180 -4.77 14.53 16.37
CA SER A 180 -4.01 13.31 16.57
C SER A 180 -4.18 12.72 17.97
N ALA A 181 -4.48 11.43 18.05
CA ALA A 181 -4.59 10.67 19.30
C ALA A 181 -3.24 10.44 19.99
N ALA A 182 -2.13 10.61 19.27
CA ALA A 182 -0.76 10.53 19.76
C ALA A 182 -0.04 11.85 19.46
N ARG A 183 1.04 12.18 20.20
CA ARG A 183 1.88 13.33 19.84
C ARG A 183 2.31 13.19 18.38
N PRO A 184 2.14 14.23 17.54
CA PRO A 184 2.59 14.20 16.16
C PRO A 184 4.05 13.78 16.14
N LYS A 185 4.38 12.80 15.31
CA LYS A 185 5.77 12.42 15.09
C LYS A 185 6.37 13.36 14.06
N ILE A 186 7.50 13.91 14.42
CA ILE A 186 8.44 14.50 13.49
C ILE A 186 9.10 13.31 12.78
N ALA A 187 8.76 13.07 11.53
CA ALA A 187 9.37 12.00 10.74
C ALA A 187 10.63 12.56 10.07
N ASP A 188 11.78 12.07 10.53
CA ASP A 188 13.09 12.48 9.99
C ASP A 188 13.39 11.64 8.74
N TYR A 189 12.93 12.12 7.58
CA TYR A 189 13.22 11.46 6.32
C TYR A 189 14.55 11.95 5.75
N PRO A 190 15.49 11.06 5.40
CA PRO A 190 16.84 11.45 4.96
C PRO A 190 16.88 12.28 3.67
N PHE A 191 15.72 12.45 3.00
CA PHE A 191 15.57 13.18 1.75
C PHE A 191 14.70 14.46 1.88
N THR A 192 14.26 14.83 3.09
CA THR A 192 13.47 16.05 3.32
C THR A 192 14.29 17.11 4.03
N THR A 193 14.37 18.30 3.43
CA THR A 193 14.97 19.47 4.08
C THR A 193 14.06 20.09 5.15
N LEU A 194 12.77 19.79 5.09
CA LEU A 194 11.76 20.16 6.09
C LEU A 194 10.98 18.92 6.52
N VAL A 195 10.98 18.68 7.81
CA VAL A 195 10.39 17.50 8.42
C VAL A 195 8.88 17.66 8.50
N PRO A 196 8.06 16.81 7.83
CA PRO A 196 6.61 16.89 7.91
C PRO A 196 6.11 16.46 9.30
N ASN A 197 5.10 17.16 9.81
CA ASN A 197 4.38 16.72 10.99
C ASN A 197 3.29 15.75 10.55
N LEU A 198 3.38 14.52 11.01
CA LEU A 198 2.39 13.49 10.74
C LEU A 198 1.51 13.26 11.98
N GLY A 199 0.22 13.14 11.77
CA GLY A 199 -0.74 12.82 12.82
C GLY A 199 -1.71 11.73 12.37
N VAL A 200 -1.94 10.75 13.23
CA VAL A 200 -2.95 9.71 13.00
C VAL A 200 -4.21 10.09 13.75
N VAL A 201 -5.30 10.26 13.01
CA VAL A 201 -6.64 10.56 13.54
C VAL A 201 -7.47 9.29 13.46
N ARG A 202 -8.00 8.83 14.59
CA ARG A 202 -8.79 7.60 14.65
C ARG A 202 -10.20 7.82 14.12
N LYS A 203 -10.63 6.94 13.23
CA LYS A 203 -12.05 6.81 12.87
C LYS A 203 -12.84 6.17 14.03
N PRO A 204 -14.14 6.42 14.16
CA PRO A 204 -15.00 5.72 15.11
C PRO A 204 -15.03 4.20 14.88
N THR A 205 -14.77 3.74 13.68
CA THR A 205 -14.67 2.32 13.26
C THR A 205 -13.43 1.60 13.78
N GLY A 206 -12.45 2.35 14.35
CA GLY A 206 -11.20 1.79 14.90
C GLY A 206 -9.98 2.02 14.00
N ASP A 207 -10.16 2.27 12.71
CA ASP A 207 -9.11 2.62 11.77
C ASP A 207 -8.57 4.03 12.02
N GLY A 208 -7.41 4.35 11.49
CA GLY A 208 -6.80 5.68 11.62
C GLY A 208 -6.51 6.29 10.26
N THR A 209 -6.82 7.56 10.06
CA THR A 209 -6.47 8.34 8.87
C THR A 209 -5.19 9.10 9.14
N VAL A 210 -4.22 9.04 8.22
CA VAL A 210 -2.95 9.75 8.35
C VAL A 210 -3.06 11.14 7.73
N PHE A 211 -2.81 12.15 8.55
CA PHE A 211 -2.73 13.56 8.14
C PHE A 211 -1.27 13.99 8.07
N ALA A 212 -0.88 14.70 7.02
CA ALA A 212 0.44 15.32 6.88
C ALA A 212 0.32 16.84 6.82
N ASP A 213 1.08 17.56 7.66
CA ASP A 213 1.34 18.98 7.46
C ASP A 213 2.29 19.12 6.27
N ILE A 214 1.85 19.81 5.24
CA ILE A 214 2.66 20.12 4.07
C ILE A 214 3.32 21.49 4.28
N PRO A 215 4.56 21.53 4.84
CA PRO A 215 5.28 22.77 5.01
C PRO A 215 5.79 23.25 3.65
N GLY A 216 5.79 24.56 3.43
CA GLY A 216 6.52 25.17 2.32
C GLY A 216 5.76 25.40 1.02
N LEU A 217 4.43 25.28 1.00
CA LEU A 217 3.63 26.03 0.04
C LEU A 217 3.68 27.51 0.48
N ILE A 218 4.74 28.21 0.08
CA ILE A 218 4.96 29.63 0.32
C ILE A 218 5.12 30.25 -1.07
N GLU A 219 4.67 31.48 -1.21
CA GLU A 219 4.83 32.31 -2.41
C GLU A 219 6.25 32.18 -3.01
N GLY A 220 6.36 31.60 -4.23
CA GLY A 220 7.63 31.38 -4.93
C GLY A 220 8.32 30.03 -4.74
N ALA A 221 7.72 29.02 -4.13
CA ALA A 221 8.31 27.68 -3.99
C ALA A 221 8.58 27.01 -5.35
N HIS A 222 7.80 27.33 -6.39
CA HIS A 222 8.00 26.88 -7.77
C HIS A 222 9.29 27.42 -8.43
N LEU A 223 9.90 28.47 -7.89
CA LEU A 223 11.13 29.08 -8.43
C LEU A 223 12.42 28.37 -7.97
N GLY A 224 12.33 27.22 -7.30
CA GLY A 224 13.48 26.36 -6.99
C GLY A 224 14.35 26.81 -5.81
N THR A 225 13.97 27.84 -5.07
CA THR A 225 14.70 28.29 -3.87
C THR A 225 14.15 27.69 -2.56
N GLY A 226 13.13 26.85 -2.64
CA GLY A 226 12.45 26.17 -1.54
C GLY A 226 12.58 24.65 -1.63
N LEU A 227 11.68 23.94 -1.19
CA LEU A 227 11.60 22.49 -0.97
C LEU A 227 11.99 21.65 -2.18
N GLY A 228 12.85 20.67 -1.94
CA GLY A 228 13.33 19.76 -2.98
C GLY A 228 12.19 18.93 -3.62
N HIS A 229 12.34 18.62 -4.90
CA HIS A 229 11.45 17.80 -5.71
C HIS A 229 11.05 16.48 -5.02
N ASP A 230 11.85 15.99 -4.10
CA ASP A 230 11.60 14.73 -3.39
C ASP A 230 10.51 14.82 -2.33
N PHE A 231 10.38 15.98 -1.65
CA PHE A 231 9.29 16.19 -0.68
C PHE A 231 7.92 16.28 -1.36
N LEU A 232 7.87 16.92 -2.51
CA LEU A 232 6.63 17.09 -3.29
C LEU A 232 6.14 15.76 -3.89
N ARG A 233 7.07 14.80 -4.11
CA ARG A 233 6.72 13.42 -4.50
C ARG A 233 5.90 12.70 -3.42
N HIS A 234 6.03 13.08 -2.14
CA HIS A 234 5.23 12.52 -1.05
C HIS A 234 3.83 13.14 -1.00
N ILE A 235 3.70 14.41 -1.41
CA ILE A 235 2.39 15.07 -1.55
C ILE A 235 1.61 14.48 -2.73
N GLU A 236 2.28 14.07 -3.79
CA GLU A 236 1.68 13.36 -4.92
C GLU A 236 0.92 12.09 -4.48
N ARG A 237 1.22 11.55 -3.30
CA ARG A 237 0.59 10.37 -2.73
C ARG A 237 -0.53 10.66 -1.74
N THR A 238 -0.86 11.95 -1.47
CA THR A 238 -2.06 12.29 -0.69
C THR A 238 -3.30 12.13 -1.56
N ARG A 239 -4.36 11.57 -1.01
CA ARG A 239 -5.62 11.32 -1.74
C ARG A 239 -6.52 12.55 -1.72
N LEU A 240 -6.55 13.27 -0.59
CA LEU A 240 -7.40 14.42 -0.31
C LEU A 240 -6.55 15.58 0.20
N LEU A 241 -6.87 16.82 -0.22
CA LEU A 241 -6.26 18.02 0.31
C LEU A 241 -7.21 18.74 1.28
N LEU A 242 -6.74 19.04 2.48
CA LEU A 242 -7.40 19.91 3.44
C LEU A 242 -6.77 21.30 3.37
N HIS A 243 -7.44 22.25 2.72
CA HIS A 243 -6.97 23.63 2.60
C HIS A 243 -7.38 24.45 3.83
N LEU A 244 -6.41 24.74 4.67
CA LEU A 244 -6.61 25.51 5.89
C LEU A 244 -6.34 26.99 5.66
N ILE A 245 -7.36 27.82 5.83
CA ILE A 245 -7.31 29.27 5.64
C ILE A 245 -7.54 29.96 6.99
N ASP A 246 -6.77 30.99 7.28
CA ASP A 246 -6.96 31.81 8.46
C ASP A 246 -8.17 32.75 8.26
N ALA A 247 -9.20 32.55 9.06
CA ALA A 247 -10.41 33.37 9.01
C ALA A 247 -10.16 34.82 9.45
N THR A 248 -9.06 35.10 10.15
CA THR A 248 -8.67 36.44 10.61
C THR A 248 -7.81 37.20 9.58
N ALA A 249 -7.50 36.58 8.43
CA ALA A 249 -6.75 37.23 7.37
C ALA A 249 -7.56 38.41 6.78
N GLU A 250 -6.86 39.41 6.27
CA GLU A 250 -7.50 40.58 5.63
C GLU A 250 -8.36 40.16 4.43
N ASP A 251 -7.87 39.21 3.63
CA ASP A 251 -8.59 38.64 2.49
C ASP A 251 -8.39 37.12 2.43
N PRO A 252 -9.31 36.33 3.02
CA PRO A 252 -9.25 34.86 2.95
C PRO A 252 -9.42 34.29 1.53
N ILE A 253 -10.10 35.03 0.64
CA ILE A 253 -10.32 34.60 -0.75
C ILE A 253 -9.03 34.76 -1.56
N ALA A 254 -8.33 35.89 -1.40
CA ALA A 254 -7.01 36.06 -2.00
C ALA A 254 -6.02 34.99 -1.52
N THR A 255 -6.07 34.66 -0.21
CA THR A 255 -5.27 33.57 0.37
C THR A 255 -5.54 32.23 -0.31
N TYR A 256 -6.81 31.92 -0.58
CA TYR A 256 -7.21 30.72 -1.31
C TYR A 256 -6.57 30.68 -2.71
N HIS A 257 -6.68 31.78 -3.46
CA HIS A 257 -6.15 31.84 -4.83
C HIS A 257 -4.63 31.67 -4.88
N VAL A 258 -3.88 32.30 -3.97
CA VAL A 258 -2.41 32.15 -3.89
C VAL A 258 -2.00 30.68 -3.78
N ILE A 259 -2.63 29.92 -2.92
CA ILE A 259 -2.33 28.49 -2.76
C ILE A 259 -2.78 27.69 -3.98
N GLN A 260 -3.94 28.01 -4.55
CA GLN A 260 -4.46 27.32 -5.74
C GLN A 260 -3.56 27.53 -6.96
N ASP A 261 -3.08 28.74 -7.18
CA ASP A 261 -2.15 29.09 -8.26
C ASP A 261 -0.83 28.33 -8.08
N GLU A 262 -0.36 28.17 -6.84
CA GLU A 262 0.86 27.42 -6.54
C GLU A 262 0.70 25.93 -6.78
N LEU A 263 -0.44 25.33 -6.40
CA LEU A 263 -0.75 23.94 -6.71
C LEU A 263 -0.82 23.68 -8.22
N GLN A 264 -1.40 24.63 -8.98
CA GLN A 264 -1.46 24.53 -10.45
C GLN A 264 -0.08 24.71 -11.09
N ALA A 265 0.70 25.67 -10.62
CA ALA A 265 2.06 25.91 -11.11
C ALA A 265 2.99 24.71 -10.84
N TYR A 266 2.76 24.01 -9.75
CA TYR A 266 3.47 22.79 -9.43
C TYR A 266 3.16 21.66 -10.42
N GLY A 267 1.93 21.57 -10.91
CA GLY A 267 1.46 20.55 -11.85
C GLY A 267 1.25 19.18 -11.21
N ARG A 268 1.50 18.11 -11.96
CA ARG A 268 1.39 16.69 -11.54
C ARG A 268 0.04 16.30 -10.93
N GLY A 269 -1.03 16.99 -11.33
CA GLY A 269 -2.40 16.69 -10.92
C GLY A 269 -2.74 17.08 -9.48
N LEU A 270 -1.91 17.89 -8.79
CA LEU A 270 -2.21 18.35 -7.43
C LEU A 270 -3.35 19.37 -7.40
N GLY A 271 -3.46 20.21 -8.43
CA GLY A 271 -4.55 21.17 -8.56
C GLY A 271 -5.92 20.55 -8.80
N ASP A 272 -5.95 19.33 -9.36
CA ASP A 272 -7.17 18.61 -9.71
C ASP A 272 -7.66 17.67 -8.59
N ARG A 273 -6.92 17.58 -7.49
CA ARG A 273 -7.29 16.70 -6.38
C ARG A 273 -8.51 17.20 -5.64
N PRO A 274 -9.33 16.28 -5.10
CA PRO A 274 -10.43 16.64 -4.21
C PRO A 274 -9.93 17.49 -3.05
N GLN A 275 -10.63 18.59 -2.78
CA GLN A 275 -10.27 19.53 -1.73
C GLN A 275 -11.43 19.73 -0.77
N ILE A 276 -11.10 19.87 0.51
CA ILE A 276 -12.00 20.36 1.54
C ILE A 276 -11.38 21.64 2.12
N ILE A 277 -12.17 22.69 2.27
CA ILE A 277 -11.69 23.97 2.78
C ILE A 277 -12.12 24.13 4.23
N ALA A 278 -11.18 24.57 5.08
CA ALA A 278 -11.49 24.88 6.47
C ALA A 278 -11.02 26.30 6.81
N LEU A 279 -11.97 27.16 7.14
CA LEU A 279 -11.71 28.49 7.71
C LEU A 279 -11.46 28.34 9.21
N ASN A 280 -10.19 28.50 9.60
CA ASN A 280 -9.73 28.30 10.97
C ASN A 280 -9.66 29.59 11.77
N LYS A 281 -9.59 29.51 13.09
CA LYS A 281 -9.50 30.62 14.07
C LYS A 281 -10.78 31.43 14.19
N ILE A 282 -11.95 30.80 13.99
CA ILE A 282 -13.24 31.47 14.17
C ILE A 282 -13.47 31.95 15.61
N ASP A 283 -12.79 31.36 16.58
CA ASP A 283 -12.81 31.77 17.99
C ASP A 283 -12.37 33.22 18.19
N ALA A 284 -11.45 33.71 17.37
CA ALA A 284 -10.99 35.09 17.41
C ALA A 284 -12.05 36.10 16.89
N ILE A 285 -13.05 35.61 16.14
CA ILE A 285 -14.04 36.44 15.43
C ILE A 285 -15.42 36.39 16.12
N GLN A 286 -15.75 35.32 16.84
CA GLN A 286 -17.10 35.05 17.40
C GLN A 286 -17.66 36.11 18.33
N ASN A 287 -16.89 37.09 18.77
CA ASN A 287 -17.39 38.15 19.70
C ASN A 287 -18.08 39.34 19.03
N GLN A 288 -18.29 39.30 17.71
CA GLN A 288 -18.96 40.37 16.94
C GLN A 288 -19.96 39.75 15.96
N GLU A 289 -21.23 40.02 16.10
CA GLU A 289 -22.30 39.51 15.22
C GLU A 289 -22.10 39.89 13.74
N GLU A 290 -21.63 41.10 13.48
CA GLU A 290 -21.28 41.54 12.11
C GLU A 290 -20.14 40.73 11.48
N ALA A 291 -19.16 40.33 12.29
CA ALA A 291 -18.02 39.53 11.81
C ALA A 291 -18.43 38.08 11.53
N ALA A 292 -19.38 37.52 12.29
CA ALA A 292 -19.94 36.19 12.02
C ALA A 292 -20.72 36.16 10.68
N GLN A 293 -21.51 37.20 10.39
CA GLN A 293 -22.19 37.32 9.09
C GLN A 293 -21.23 37.52 7.91
N THR A 294 -20.13 38.21 8.14
CA THR A 294 -19.07 38.38 7.14
C THR A 294 -18.36 37.05 6.85
N LEU A 295 -18.10 36.26 7.89
CA LEU A 295 -17.48 34.93 7.76
C LEU A 295 -18.35 33.95 6.97
N GLU A 296 -19.66 33.97 7.20
CA GLU A 296 -20.63 33.16 6.43
C GLU A 296 -20.65 33.56 4.95
N LYS A 297 -20.56 34.88 4.65
CA LYS A 297 -20.45 35.36 3.28
C LYS A 297 -19.17 34.90 2.60
N VAL A 298 -18.01 34.97 3.29
CA VAL A 298 -16.74 34.48 2.79
C VAL A 298 -16.81 32.97 2.55
N ALA A 299 -17.41 32.21 3.46
CA ALA A 299 -17.60 30.78 3.29
C ALA A 299 -18.48 30.44 2.07
N ALA A 300 -19.55 31.22 1.86
CA ALA A 300 -20.43 31.04 0.69
C ALA A 300 -19.69 31.34 -0.62
N GLN A 301 -18.91 32.40 -0.67
CA GLN A 301 -18.10 32.76 -1.84
C GLN A 301 -17.02 31.70 -2.13
N LEU A 302 -16.36 31.18 -1.10
CA LEU A 302 -15.38 30.09 -1.27
C LEU A 302 -16.03 28.81 -1.81
N ARG A 303 -17.25 28.46 -1.35
CA ARG A 303 -18.00 27.31 -1.91
C ARG A 303 -18.33 27.50 -3.38
N GLU A 304 -18.70 28.72 -3.78
CA GLU A 304 -19.01 29.04 -5.18
C GLU A 304 -17.77 28.97 -6.08
N ILE A 305 -16.63 29.50 -5.62
CA ILE A 305 -15.38 29.55 -6.38
C ILE A 305 -14.73 28.16 -6.47
N SER A 306 -14.64 27.43 -5.36
CA SER A 306 -13.91 26.19 -5.26
C SER A 306 -14.71 24.95 -5.65
N GLN A 307 -16.05 25.02 -5.62
CA GLN A 307 -16.98 23.89 -5.73
C GLN A 307 -16.71 22.81 -4.65
N ALA A 308 -15.97 23.14 -3.59
CA ALA A 308 -15.59 22.25 -2.50
C ALA A 308 -16.38 22.52 -1.21
N PRO A 309 -16.53 21.54 -0.33
CA PRO A 309 -17.11 21.75 0.99
C PRO A 309 -16.26 22.73 1.82
N VAL A 310 -16.92 23.70 2.49
CA VAL A 310 -16.26 24.71 3.33
C VAL A 310 -16.76 24.61 4.75
N PHE A 311 -15.85 24.42 5.70
CA PHE A 311 -16.13 24.29 7.13
C PHE A 311 -15.55 25.47 7.93
N LEU A 312 -16.30 25.90 8.92
CA LEU A 312 -15.88 26.91 9.90
C LEU A 312 -15.37 26.19 11.14
N ILE A 313 -14.08 26.36 11.47
CA ILE A 313 -13.46 25.64 12.57
C ILE A 313 -12.63 26.53 13.49
N SER A 314 -12.46 26.09 14.73
CA SER A 314 -11.37 26.53 15.58
C SER A 314 -10.59 25.29 16.06
N ALA A 315 -9.37 25.16 15.58
CA ALA A 315 -8.47 24.09 16.03
C ALA A 315 -8.18 24.18 17.53
N VAL A 316 -7.98 25.40 18.06
CA VAL A 316 -7.67 25.63 19.48
C VAL A 316 -8.88 25.37 20.37
N ALA A 317 -10.05 25.91 20.01
CA ALA A 317 -11.28 25.74 20.78
C ALA A 317 -12.00 24.42 20.51
N ARG A 318 -11.51 23.60 19.54
CA ARG A 318 -12.12 22.33 19.10
C ARG A 318 -13.56 22.48 18.59
N ILE A 319 -13.86 23.60 17.93
CA ILE A 319 -15.18 23.88 17.36
C ILE A 319 -15.17 23.43 15.91
N GLY A 320 -16.24 22.78 15.43
CA GLY A 320 -16.44 22.39 14.03
C GLY A 320 -15.55 21.25 13.52
N LEU A 321 -14.78 20.59 14.39
CA LEU A 321 -13.84 19.53 14.00
C LEU A 321 -14.54 18.21 13.66
N GLU A 322 -15.60 17.86 14.38
CA GLU A 322 -16.33 16.61 14.16
C GLU A 322 -17.01 16.56 12.78
N PRO A 323 -17.79 17.57 12.36
CA PRO A 323 -18.35 17.62 11.01
C PRO A 323 -17.27 17.61 9.92
N LEU A 324 -16.14 18.31 10.12
CA LEU A 324 -15.02 18.30 9.20
C LEU A 324 -14.44 16.89 9.03
N LEU A 325 -14.21 16.16 10.13
CA LEU A 325 -13.69 14.80 10.08
C LEU A 325 -14.65 13.83 9.40
N GLN A 326 -15.95 13.96 9.66
CA GLN A 326 -16.96 13.12 9.02
C GLN A 326 -16.94 13.30 7.50
N GLU A 327 -16.89 14.54 7.02
CA GLU A 327 -16.79 14.81 5.57
C GLU A 327 -15.50 14.26 4.96
N ILE A 328 -14.36 14.42 5.64
CA ILE A 328 -13.08 13.86 5.20
C ILE A 328 -13.20 12.35 5.04
N TRP A 329 -13.73 11.65 6.02
CA TRP A 329 -13.85 10.19 5.96
C TRP A 329 -14.85 9.74 4.89
N GLN A 330 -15.98 10.43 4.74
CA GLN A 330 -16.95 10.16 3.70
C GLN A 330 -16.33 10.30 2.30
N THR A 331 -15.58 11.38 2.09
CA THR A 331 -14.89 11.63 0.81
C THR A 331 -13.85 10.55 0.52
N LEU A 332 -13.05 10.17 1.51
CA LEU A 332 -12.05 9.11 1.35
C LEU A 332 -12.69 7.74 1.07
N ASP A 333 -13.78 7.41 1.74
CA ASP A 333 -14.50 6.14 1.53
C ASP A 333 -15.13 6.10 0.13
N GLN A 334 -15.73 7.19 -0.36
CA GLN A 334 -16.23 7.32 -1.74
C GLN A 334 -15.12 7.16 -2.78
N MET A 335 -13.96 7.77 -2.54
CA MET A 335 -12.79 7.60 -3.42
C MET A 335 -12.30 6.14 -3.47
N ALA A 336 -12.30 5.46 -2.33
CA ALA A 336 -11.93 4.05 -2.26
C ALA A 336 -12.90 3.15 -3.04
N GLU A 337 -14.20 3.43 -2.97
CA GLU A 337 -15.22 2.71 -3.74
C GLU A 337 -15.05 2.92 -5.26
N ILE A 338 -14.76 4.15 -5.70
CA ILE A 338 -14.52 4.46 -7.11
C ILE A 338 -13.26 3.75 -7.62
N GLU A 339 -12.16 3.77 -6.86
CA GLU A 339 -10.92 3.08 -7.22
C GLU A 339 -11.12 1.55 -7.29
N ALA A 340 -11.85 0.98 -6.33
CA ALA A 340 -12.18 -0.45 -6.33
C ALA A 340 -13.04 -0.84 -7.55
N ALA A 341 -14.02 -0.02 -7.91
CA ALA A 341 -14.85 -0.25 -9.09
C ALA A 341 -14.04 -0.14 -10.40
N ALA A 342 -13.13 0.83 -10.50
CA ALA A 342 -12.25 0.99 -11.65
C ALA A 342 -11.31 -0.21 -11.83
N SER A 343 -10.69 -0.68 -10.74
CA SER A 343 -9.80 -1.85 -10.74
C SER A 343 -10.55 -3.15 -11.14
N LEU A 344 -11.80 -3.32 -10.71
CA LEU A 344 -12.63 -4.44 -11.13
C LEU A 344 -12.95 -4.37 -12.63
N ALA A 345 -13.21 -3.19 -13.18
CA ALA A 345 -13.48 -3.00 -14.59
C ALA A 345 -12.24 -3.28 -15.46
N GLU A 346 -11.06 -2.88 -15.01
CA GLU A 346 -9.79 -3.20 -15.68
C GLU A 346 -9.52 -4.70 -15.71
N ASN A 347 -9.65 -5.39 -14.58
CA ASN A 347 -9.48 -6.84 -14.49
C ASN A 347 -10.47 -7.62 -15.39
N VAL A 348 -11.71 -7.14 -15.51
CA VAL A 348 -12.71 -7.74 -16.42
C VAL A 348 -12.32 -7.53 -17.87
N SER A 349 -11.78 -6.35 -18.22
CA SER A 349 -11.34 -6.05 -19.59
C SER A 349 -10.09 -6.85 -20.00
N GLU A 350 -9.15 -7.07 -19.09
CA GLU A 350 -7.98 -7.91 -19.31
C GLU A 350 -8.37 -9.38 -19.52
N ASN A 351 -9.20 -9.95 -18.64
CA ASN A 351 -9.70 -11.31 -18.78
C ASN A 351 -10.49 -11.54 -20.08
N LEU A 352 -11.27 -10.54 -20.54
CA LEU A 352 -11.97 -10.59 -21.83
C LEU A 352 -10.98 -10.55 -22.99
N SER A 353 -9.94 -9.75 -22.94
CA SER A 353 -8.91 -9.69 -23.97
C SER A 353 -8.08 -10.97 -24.06
N GLU A 354 -7.74 -11.59 -22.94
CA GLU A 354 -7.06 -12.90 -22.88
C GLU A 354 -7.95 -14.02 -23.45
N SER A 355 -9.20 -14.10 -23.04
CA SER A 355 -10.13 -15.10 -23.57
C SER A 355 -10.41 -14.98 -25.06
N LEU A 356 -10.40 -13.74 -25.60
CA LEU A 356 -10.52 -13.50 -27.04
C LEU A 356 -9.24 -13.89 -27.78
N SER A 357 -8.07 -13.67 -27.21
CA SER A 357 -6.78 -14.05 -27.82
C SER A 357 -6.58 -15.57 -27.83
N GLU A 358 -7.00 -16.30 -26.78
CA GLU A 358 -6.98 -17.75 -26.74
C GLU A 358 -7.93 -18.38 -27.77
N ASN A 359 -9.16 -17.88 -27.87
CA ASN A 359 -10.12 -18.35 -28.89
C ASN A 359 -9.66 -18.08 -30.32
N PHE A 360 -8.94 -16.97 -30.58
CA PHE A 360 -8.36 -16.68 -31.90
C PHE A 360 -7.16 -17.59 -32.23
N SER A 361 -6.36 -17.97 -31.23
CA SER A 361 -5.24 -18.89 -31.44
C SER A 361 -5.68 -20.33 -31.67
N GLU A 362 -6.76 -20.80 -31.02
CA GLU A 362 -7.34 -22.13 -31.27
C GLU A 362 -8.01 -22.24 -32.64
N SER A 363 -8.63 -21.17 -33.15
CA SER A 363 -9.25 -21.18 -34.49
C SER A 363 -8.24 -21.18 -35.64
N LEU A 364 -7.00 -20.74 -35.43
CA LEU A 364 -5.91 -20.75 -36.42
C LEU A 364 -5.14 -22.08 -36.48
N ILE A 365 -5.33 -22.97 -35.50
CA ILE A 365 -4.68 -24.31 -35.48
C ILE A 365 -5.63 -25.40 -36.03
N ALA A 366 -6.89 -25.07 -36.31
CA ALA A 366 -7.92 -26.02 -36.76
C ALA A 366 -8.15 -26.01 -38.31
N ASP A 367 -7.45 -25.20 -39.07
CA ASP A 367 -7.34 -25.22 -40.54
C ASP A 367 -5.93 -25.67 -40.96
#